data_d593e4c9f773771a9a10afb41a89a3e9
#
_entry.id   d593e4c9f773771a9a10afb41a89a3e9
#
_cell.length_a   1.000
_cell.length_b   1.000
_cell.length_c   1.000
_cell.angle_alpha   90.00
_cell.angle_beta   90.00
_cell.angle_gamma   90.00
#
_symmetry.space_group_name_H-M   'P 1'
#
loop_
_entity.id
_entity.type
_entity.pdbx_description
1 polymer ?
#
loop_
_entity_poly.entity_id
_entity_poly.type
_entity_poly.pdbx_seq_one_letter_code
_entity_poly.pdbx_strand_id
1 'polypeptide(L)'
;MIDQFSIRNLGRNKLVSWENLSSMNLLIGTNGTGKTSVLKMLYAVLKSLETYKQGREPRAFNDILALKLYWTFQVERLGELVTKGEKSSLAVNLILDQKKCEFEFGEGTQTKIVKYASDFTSSWDNSCIFIPAKEVLTLSKIILTTRDQENLFGFDDTYLDLVRALEIPSKKGKNFQAFAEGRTRLSELLHGVVDFDEKTGQ
;
A
#
# COMPACT_ATOMS: atom_id res chain seq x y z
N MET A 1 12.34 8.13 -5.97
CA MET A 1 13.00 7.03 -5.21
C MET A 1 12.73 7.22 -3.73
N ILE A 2 12.59 6.14 -2.94
CA ILE A 2 12.47 6.30 -1.48
C ILE A 2 13.85 6.60 -0.91
N ASP A 3 14.02 7.80 -0.35
CA ASP A 3 15.30 8.24 0.20
C ASP A 3 15.43 7.79 1.66
N GLN A 4 14.33 7.89 2.42
CA GLN A 4 14.28 7.47 3.83
C GLN A 4 12.85 7.02 4.20
N PHE A 5 12.77 6.00 5.04
CA PHE A 5 11.51 5.57 5.64
C PHE A 5 11.73 5.15 7.08
N SER A 6 10.97 5.74 8.01
CA SER A 6 11.04 5.35 9.41
C SER A 6 9.66 5.26 10.04
N ILE A 7 9.52 4.28 10.93
CA ILE A 7 8.29 4.05 11.72
C ILE A 7 8.69 3.87 13.19
N ARG A 8 7.95 4.51 14.09
CA ARG A 8 8.01 4.25 15.52
C ARG A 8 6.69 3.70 16.02
N ASN A 9 6.77 2.75 16.94
CA ASN A 9 5.63 2.21 17.70
C ASN A 9 4.50 1.61 16.84
N LEU A 10 4.84 0.85 15.80
CA LEU A 10 3.87 0.09 14.99
C LEU A 10 3.76 -1.36 15.53
N GLY A 11 2.68 -1.70 16.19
CA GLY A 11 2.44 -3.03 16.73
C GLY A 11 3.57 -3.48 17.67
N ARG A 12 4.40 -4.45 17.23
CA ARG A 12 5.57 -4.94 17.98
C ARG A 12 6.86 -4.19 17.66
N ASN A 13 6.86 -3.34 16.64
CA ASN A 13 8.05 -2.63 16.18
C ASN A 13 8.18 -1.30 16.92
N LYS A 14 9.15 -1.20 17.83
CA LYS A 14 9.44 0.07 18.53
C LYS A 14 10.05 1.11 17.59
N LEU A 15 10.98 0.68 16.73
CA LEU A 15 11.62 1.54 15.74
C LEU A 15 12.07 0.71 14.54
N VAL A 16 11.73 1.17 13.36
CA VAL A 16 12.30 0.72 12.09
C VAL A 16 12.76 1.97 11.34
N SER A 17 13.99 1.99 10.87
CA SER A 17 14.53 3.08 10.08
C SER A 17 15.32 2.53 8.90
N TRP A 18 14.98 2.98 7.71
CA TRP A 18 15.65 2.63 6.46
C TRP A 18 16.14 3.90 5.78
N GLU A 19 17.39 3.89 5.38
CA GLU A 19 18.05 4.97 4.68
C GLU A 19 18.77 4.42 3.45
N ASN A 20 18.93 5.25 2.44
CA ASN A 20 19.66 4.90 1.21
C ASN A 20 19.11 3.62 0.54
N LEU A 21 17.77 3.55 0.40
CA LEU A 21 17.13 2.43 -0.27
C LEU A 21 17.56 2.35 -1.74
N SER A 22 17.87 1.14 -2.19
CA SER A 22 18.23 0.86 -3.58
C SER A 22 17.01 0.44 -4.41
N SER A 23 17.23 0.09 -5.68
CA SER A 23 16.17 -0.44 -6.54
C SER A 23 15.62 -1.79 -6.06
N MET A 24 16.42 -2.56 -5.32
CA MET A 24 16.00 -3.82 -4.70
C MET A 24 16.42 -3.82 -3.23
N ASN A 25 15.47 -4.07 -2.33
CA ASN A 25 15.71 -4.11 -0.90
C ASN A 25 15.13 -5.41 -0.33
N LEU A 26 15.82 -6.06 0.57
CA LEU A 26 15.42 -7.32 1.18
C LEU A 26 15.20 -7.15 2.69
N LEU A 27 13.98 -7.44 3.14
CA LEU A 27 13.62 -7.43 4.56
C LEU A 27 13.62 -8.85 5.13
N ILE A 28 14.57 -9.14 5.99
CA ILE A 28 14.77 -10.46 6.59
C ILE A 28 14.41 -10.42 8.08
N GLY A 29 13.89 -11.52 8.59
CA GLY A 29 13.58 -11.70 10.02
C GLY A 29 12.68 -12.91 10.25
N THR A 30 12.59 -13.38 11.49
CA THR A 30 11.74 -14.51 11.89
C THR A 30 10.26 -14.19 11.73
N ASN A 31 9.40 -15.22 11.77
CA ASN A 31 7.95 -15.05 11.71
C ASN A 31 7.45 -14.26 12.94
N GLY A 32 6.43 -13.43 12.72
CA GLY A 32 5.83 -12.63 13.80
C GLY A 32 6.59 -11.36 14.19
N THR A 33 7.71 -11.01 13.53
CA THR A 33 8.48 -9.77 13.82
C THR A 33 7.86 -8.50 13.21
N GLY A 34 6.73 -8.60 12.50
CA GLY A 34 6.03 -7.42 11.97
C GLY A 34 6.54 -6.95 10.59
N LYS A 35 7.34 -7.73 9.86
CA LYS A 35 7.82 -7.40 8.51
C LYS A 35 6.69 -6.96 7.58
N THR A 36 5.64 -7.79 7.50
CA THR A 36 4.46 -7.50 6.67
C THR A 36 3.76 -6.22 7.10
N SER A 37 3.66 -5.94 8.41
CA SER A 37 3.04 -4.72 8.91
C SER A 37 3.82 -3.47 8.51
N VAL A 38 5.15 -3.54 8.54
CA VAL A 38 6.02 -2.45 8.08
C VAL A 38 5.86 -2.20 6.58
N LEU A 39 5.85 -3.27 5.77
CA LEU A 39 5.63 -3.16 4.32
C LEU A 39 4.22 -2.65 3.98
N LYS A 40 3.19 -3.10 4.70
CA LYS A 40 1.82 -2.60 4.56
C LYS A 40 1.70 -1.12 4.94
N MET A 41 2.42 -0.67 5.96
CA MET A 41 2.45 0.75 6.32
C MET A 41 3.09 1.59 5.20
N LEU A 42 4.25 1.17 4.69
CA LEU A 42 4.89 1.84 3.56
C LEU A 42 3.97 1.88 2.34
N TYR A 43 3.36 0.74 2.00
CA TYR A 43 2.39 0.65 0.91
C TYR A 43 1.21 1.62 1.11
N ALA A 44 0.60 1.66 2.30
CA ALA A 44 -0.55 2.52 2.58
C ALA A 44 -0.20 4.01 2.40
N VAL A 45 0.99 4.43 2.82
CA VAL A 45 1.47 5.81 2.63
C VAL A 45 1.68 6.11 1.15
N LEU A 46 2.42 5.27 0.42
CA LEU A 46 2.69 5.46 -1.01
C LEU A 46 1.40 5.47 -1.84
N LYS A 47 0.48 4.54 -1.56
CA LYS A 47 -0.81 4.47 -2.26
C LYS A 47 -1.70 5.68 -1.96
N SER A 48 -1.60 6.23 -0.75
CA SER A 48 -2.30 7.47 -0.40
C SER A 48 -1.74 8.68 -1.15
N LEU A 49 -0.41 8.75 -1.33
CA LEU A 49 0.23 9.80 -2.14
C LEU A 49 -0.11 9.68 -3.63
N GLU A 50 -0.20 8.45 -4.15
CA GLU A 50 -0.68 8.18 -5.52
C GLU A 50 -2.12 8.67 -5.72
N THR A 51 -3.00 8.41 -4.73
CA THR A 51 -4.42 8.75 -4.81
C THR A 51 -4.68 10.24 -4.57
N TYR A 52 -3.87 10.90 -3.74
CA TYR A 52 -4.06 12.30 -3.36
C TYR A 52 -4.07 13.23 -4.57
N LYS A 53 -5.17 13.98 -4.74
CA LYS A 53 -5.40 14.87 -5.90
C LYS A 53 -5.33 14.18 -7.27
N GLN A 54 -5.49 12.86 -7.33
CA GLN A 54 -5.59 12.15 -8.59
C GLN A 54 -6.96 12.42 -9.24
N GLY A 55 -6.97 12.95 -10.45
CA GLY A 55 -8.20 13.25 -11.16
C GLY A 55 -9.09 14.24 -10.41
N ARG A 56 -10.26 13.77 -9.95
CA ARG A 56 -11.25 14.57 -9.20
C ARG A 56 -11.30 14.21 -7.71
N GLU A 57 -10.27 13.61 -7.14
CA GLU A 57 -10.23 13.25 -5.72
C GLU A 57 -10.26 14.51 -4.83
N PRO A 58 -11.37 14.77 -4.10
CA PRO A 58 -11.54 16.01 -3.34
C PRO A 58 -10.98 15.91 -1.92
N ARG A 59 -10.69 14.69 -1.41
CA ARG A 59 -10.33 14.46 -0.01
C ARG A 59 -8.94 14.99 0.31
N ALA A 60 -8.76 15.43 1.54
CA ALA A 60 -7.45 15.77 2.07
C ALA A 60 -6.57 14.53 2.22
N PHE A 61 -5.26 14.70 2.15
CA PHE A 61 -4.31 13.59 2.24
C PHE A 61 -4.49 12.74 3.49
N ASN A 62 -4.67 13.39 4.66
CA ASN A 62 -4.86 12.70 5.93
C ASN A 62 -6.14 11.87 5.99
N ASP A 63 -7.20 12.26 5.28
CA ASP A 63 -8.44 11.48 5.20
C ASP A 63 -8.26 10.26 4.29
N ILE A 64 -7.56 10.43 3.16
CA ILE A 64 -7.20 9.32 2.26
C ILE A 64 -6.33 8.31 3.00
N LEU A 65 -5.29 8.78 3.70
CA LEU A 65 -4.36 7.95 4.47
C LEU A 65 -5.07 7.21 5.59
N ALA A 66 -5.91 7.89 6.35
CA ALA A 66 -6.67 7.28 7.44
C ALA A 66 -7.56 6.14 6.94
N LEU A 67 -8.27 6.36 5.84
CA LEU A 67 -9.10 5.35 5.20
C LEU A 67 -8.27 4.18 4.64
N LYS A 68 -7.12 4.50 4.02
CA LYS A 68 -6.20 3.47 3.49
C LYS A 68 -5.64 2.60 4.61
N LEU A 69 -5.24 3.18 5.75
CA LEU A 69 -4.77 2.43 6.91
C LEU A 69 -5.86 1.55 7.51
N TYR A 70 -7.07 2.09 7.68
CA TYR A 70 -8.23 1.36 8.18
C TYR A 70 -8.45 0.05 7.40
N TRP A 71 -8.47 0.13 6.08
CA TRP A 71 -8.74 -1.02 5.23
C TRP A 71 -7.53 -1.93 5.01
N THR A 72 -6.31 -1.39 4.95
CA THR A 72 -5.08 -2.20 4.79
C THR A 72 -4.80 -3.06 6.01
N PHE A 73 -5.14 -2.56 7.20
CA PHE A 73 -4.92 -3.29 8.45
C PHE A 73 -6.18 -3.92 9.03
N GLN A 74 -7.36 -3.59 8.49
CA GLN A 74 -8.66 -4.08 8.94
C GLN A 74 -8.86 -3.88 10.45
N VAL A 75 -8.63 -2.67 10.93
CA VAL A 75 -8.74 -2.27 12.33
C VAL A 75 -9.98 -1.40 12.53
N GLU A 76 -10.69 -1.55 13.64
CA GLU A 76 -11.85 -0.70 13.95
C GLU A 76 -11.43 0.72 14.28
N ARG A 77 -10.25 0.89 14.85
CA ARG A 77 -9.67 2.18 15.25
C ARG A 77 -8.20 2.23 14.87
N LEU A 78 -7.74 3.36 14.33
CA LEU A 78 -6.33 3.54 13.98
C LEU A 78 -5.39 3.38 15.18
N GLY A 79 -5.84 3.72 16.37
CA GLY A 79 -5.09 3.54 17.62
C GLY A 79 -4.69 2.10 17.91
N GLU A 80 -5.35 1.10 17.33
CA GLU A 80 -4.99 -0.32 17.48
C GLU A 80 -3.65 -0.68 16.81
N LEU A 81 -3.19 0.15 15.89
CA LEU A 81 -1.89 0.01 15.23
C LEU A 81 -0.72 0.43 16.15
N VAL A 82 -1.00 1.23 17.19
CA VAL A 82 0.03 1.73 18.11
C VAL A 82 0.50 0.61 19.03
N THR A 83 1.79 0.58 19.31
CA THR A 83 2.38 -0.35 20.28
C THR A 83 1.70 -0.18 21.65
N LYS A 84 1.15 -1.26 22.20
CA LYS A 84 0.44 -1.25 23.48
C LYS A 84 1.40 -1.17 24.68
N GLY A 85 0.93 -0.55 25.75
CA GLY A 85 1.58 -0.57 27.07
C GLY A 85 2.46 0.63 27.43
N GLU A 86 2.63 1.56 26.54
CA GLU A 86 3.27 2.86 26.81
C GLU A 86 2.33 3.93 26.26
N LYS A 87 2.23 5.11 26.90
CA LYS A 87 1.52 6.28 26.32
C LYS A 87 2.31 6.79 25.10
N SER A 88 2.44 5.94 24.08
CA SER A 88 3.24 6.18 22.91
C SER A 88 2.36 6.54 21.72
N SER A 89 2.89 7.29 20.79
CA SER A 89 2.30 7.54 19.50
C SER A 89 3.02 6.73 18.43
N LEU A 90 2.25 6.23 17.46
CA LEU A 90 2.79 5.76 16.21
C LEU A 90 3.20 6.97 15.39
N ALA A 91 4.45 7.00 14.91
CA ALA A 91 4.94 8.06 14.07
C ALA A 91 5.61 7.46 12.82
N VAL A 92 5.29 8.03 11.67
CA VAL A 92 5.86 7.66 10.36
C VAL A 92 6.48 8.88 9.73
N ASN A 93 7.68 8.69 9.16
CA ASN A 93 8.35 9.68 8.34
C ASN A 93 8.84 9.01 7.06
N LEU A 94 8.47 9.58 5.92
CA LEU A 94 8.87 9.18 4.59
C LEU A 94 9.51 10.37 3.89
N ILE A 95 10.70 10.16 3.30
CA ILE A 95 11.30 11.07 2.33
C ILE A 95 11.30 10.34 0.99
N LEU A 96 10.59 10.91 0.01
CA LEU A 96 10.38 10.35 -1.31
C LEU A 96 10.63 11.43 -2.36
N ASP A 97 11.63 11.20 -3.21
CA ASP A 97 12.04 12.18 -4.23
C ASP A 97 12.29 13.58 -3.60
N GLN A 98 13.01 13.60 -2.46
CA GLN A 98 13.36 14.77 -1.65
C GLN A 98 12.15 15.48 -1.00
N LYS A 99 10.95 14.98 -1.14
CA LYS A 99 9.73 15.48 -0.50
C LYS A 99 9.43 14.70 0.76
N LYS A 100 9.08 15.40 1.82
CA LYS A 100 8.76 14.82 3.11
C LYS A 100 7.25 14.57 3.25
N CYS A 101 6.92 13.44 3.88
CA CYS A 101 5.58 13.13 4.35
C CYS A 101 5.71 12.52 5.74
N GLU A 102 5.08 13.14 6.74
CA GLU A 102 5.09 12.65 8.10
C GLU A 102 3.72 12.73 8.75
N PHE A 103 3.45 11.81 9.65
CA PHE A 103 2.24 11.83 10.47
C PHE A 103 2.45 11.09 11.77
N GLU A 104 1.57 11.42 12.74
CA GLU A 104 1.60 10.85 14.07
C GLU A 104 0.19 10.70 14.64
N PHE A 105 -0.07 9.59 15.33
CA PHE A 105 -1.30 9.39 16.09
C PHE A 105 -1.10 8.45 17.29
N GLY A 106 -1.91 8.64 18.34
CA GLY A 106 -1.84 7.86 19.57
C GLY A 106 -2.89 6.76 19.65
N GLU A 107 -2.83 5.96 20.73
CA GLU A 107 -3.76 4.83 21.01
C GLU A 107 -5.24 5.23 21.04
N GLY A 108 -5.57 6.47 21.38
CA GLY A 108 -6.95 6.97 21.41
C GLY A 108 -7.52 7.36 20.05
N THR A 109 -6.72 7.30 18.99
CA THR A 109 -7.15 7.73 17.64
C THR A 109 -8.19 6.80 17.08
N GLN A 110 -9.34 7.35 16.70
CA GLN A 110 -10.44 6.60 16.09
C GLN A 110 -10.21 6.47 14.57
N THR A 111 -10.63 7.45 13.80
CA THR A 111 -10.68 7.38 12.34
C THR A 111 -9.94 8.53 11.64
N LYS A 112 -9.40 9.50 12.38
CA LYS A 112 -8.80 10.72 11.80
C LYS A 112 -7.36 10.91 12.23
N ILE A 113 -6.49 11.22 11.30
CA ILE A 113 -5.12 11.63 11.55
C ILE A 113 -5.09 13.17 11.56
N VAL A 114 -4.80 13.76 12.71
CA VAL A 114 -4.79 15.22 12.88
C VAL A 114 -3.39 15.80 12.74
N LYS A 115 -2.37 15.09 13.27
CA LYS A 115 -0.97 15.50 13.18
C LYS A 115 -0.36 14.92 11.94
N TYR A 116 -0.17 15.73 10.90
CA TYR A 116 0.54 15.36 9.69
C TYR A 116 1.18 16.60 9.05
N ALA A 117 2.24 16.38 8.29
CA ALA A 117 2.83 17.36 7.38
C ALA A 117 3.26 16.65 6.10
N SER A 118 3.07 17.31 4.97
CA SER A 118 3.42 16.76 3.65
C SER A 118 3.82 17.87 2.69
N ASP A 119 4.94 17.67 2.01
CA ASP A 119 5.41 18.55 0.93
C ASP A 119 4.74 18.24 -0.41
N PHE A 120 3.95 17.18 -0.47
CA PHE A 120 3.23 16.79 -1.68
C PHE A 120 2.02 17.70 -1.92
N THR A 121 2.05 18.41 -3.02
CA THR A 121 0.98 19.31 -3.47
C THR A 121 0.10 18.73 -4.58
N SER A 122 0.51 17.60 -5.16
CA SER A 122 -0.19 16.84 -6.19
C SER A 122 0.00 15.34 -5.95
N SER A 123 -0.69 14.50 -6.74
CA SER A 123 -0.47 13.05 -6.74
C SER A 123 1.00 12.70 -7.02
N TRP A 124 1.44 11.61 -6.44
CA TRP A 124 2.71 10.98 -6.82
C TRP A 124 2.51 10.20 -8.12
N ASP A 125 3.32 10.47 -9.16
CA ASP A 125 3.09 9.98 -10.51
C ASP A 125 3.48 8.50 -10.75
N ASN A 126 4.00 7.82 -9.72
CA ASN A 126 4.34 6.41 -9.82
C ASN A 126 3.23 5.54 -9.21
N SER A 127 3.07 4.32 -9.74
CA SER A 127 2.13 3.34 -9.21
C SER A 127 2.80 2.48 -8.15
N CYS A 128 2.09 2.25 -7.05
CA CYS A 128 2.51 1.37 -5.97
C CYS A 128 1.57 0.16 -5.90
N ILE A 129 2.15 -1.05 -5.96
CA ILE A 129 1.41 -2.31 -5.82
C ILE A 129 2.04 -3.13 -4.68
N PHE A 130 1.20 -3.68 -3.84
CA PHE A 130 1.59 -4.69 -2.86
C PHE A 130 1.19 -6.07 -3.40
N ILE A 131 2.13 -7.00 -3.48
CA ILE A 131 1.85 -8.38 -3.88
C ILE A 131 1.79 -9.22 -2.60
N PRO A 132 0.59 -9.67 -2.19
CA PRO A 132 0.44 -10.53 -1.02
C PRO A 132 1.14 -11.88 -1.19
N ALA A 133 1.59 -12.47 -0.09
CA ALA A 133 2.28 -13.77 -0.12
C ALA A 133 1.36 -14.96 -0.45
N LYS A 134 0.04 -14.77 -0.34
CA LYS A 134 -0.95 -15.82 -0.66
C LYS A 134 -1.49 -15.61 -2.04
N GLU A 135 -1.53 -16.67 -2.84
CA GLU A 135 -2.25 -16.69 -4.10
C GLU A 135 -3.76 -16.59 -3.81
N VAL A 136 -4.41 -15.56 -4.36
CA VAL A 136 -5.85 -15.29 -4.20
C VAL A 136 -6.50 -14.77 -5.47
N LEU A 137 -5.79 -14.79 -6.60
CA LEU A 137 -6.31 -14.24 -7.86
C LEU A 137 -7.54 -15.00 -8.36
N THR A 138 -7.63 -16.29 -8.05
CA THR A 138 -8.82 -17.12 -8.30
C THR A 138 -10.08 -16.62 -7.55
N LEU A 139 -9.89 -15.82 -6.49
CA LEU A 139 -10.96 -15.22 -5.70
C LEU A 139 -11.27 -13.77 -6.09
N SER A 140 -10.77 -13.29 -7.22
CA SER A 140 -10.89 -11.88 -7.64
C SER A 140 -12.33 -11.35 -7.57
N LYS A 141 -13.31 -12.11 -8.06
CA LYS A 141 -14.73 -11.73 -8.01
C LYS A 141 -15.27 -11.60 -6.58
N ILE A 142 -14.85 -12.49 -5.68
CA ILE A 142 -15.26 -12.46 -4.26
C ILE A 142 -14.63 -11.25 -3.58
N ILE A 143 -13.36 -10.96 -3.86
CA ILE A 143 -12.65 -9.80 -3.31
C ILE A 143 -13.37 -8.49 -3.68
N LEU A 144 -13.73 -8.32 -4.95
CA LEU A 144 -14.46 -7.15 -5.43
C LEU A 144 -15.84 -7.04 -4.80
N THR A 145 -16.62 -8.14 -4.81
CA THR A 145 -17.99 -8.14 -4.27
C THR A 145 -18.01 -7.80 -2.78
N THR A 146 -17.17 -8.46 -1.99
CA THR A 146 -17.12 -8.25 -0.54
C THR A 146 -16.81 -6.80 -0.19
N ARG A 147 -15.94 -6.15 -0.96
CA ARG A 147 -15.51 -4.79 -0.69
C ARG A 147 -16.47 -3.74 -1.25
N ASP A 148 -16.85 -3.87 -2.52
CA ASP A 148 -17.59 -2.84 -3.24
C ASP A 148 -19.10 -2.89 -2.94
N GLN A 149 -19.66 -4.05 -2.63
CA GLN A 149 -21.08 -4.22 -2.37
C GLN A 149 -21.42 -4.30 -0.88
N GLU A 150 -20.65 -5.04 -0.12
CA GLU A 150 -20.98 -5.33 1.28
C GLU A 150 -20.18 -4.47 2.26
N ASN A 151 -19.06 -3.87 1.83
CA ASN A 151 -18.19 -3.02 2.65
C ASN A 151 -17.71 -3.71 3.94
N LEU A 152 -17.47 -5.04 3.85
CA LEU A 152 -17.08 -5.89 4.96
C LEU A 152 -15.56 -6.07 5.04
N PHE A 153 -15.06 -6.34 6.24
CA PHE A 153 -13.72 -6.88 6.42
C PHE A 153 -13.66 -8.32 5.92
N GLY A 154 -12.62 -8.63 5.17
CA GLY A 154 -12.40 -9.97 4.61
C GLY A 154 -11.06 -9.98 3.91
N PHE A 155 -10.99 -9.36 2.76
CA PHE A 155 -9.74 -9.09 2.08
C PHE A 155 -9.33 -7.64 2.33
N ASP A 156 -8.08 -7.42 2.74
CA ASP A 156 -7.58 -6.06 2.94
C ASP A 156 -7.28 -5.35 1.62
N ASP A 157 -7.03 -4.05 1.69
CA ASP A 157 -6.83 -3.20 0.50
C ASP A 157 -5.66 -3.65 -0.39
N THR A 158 -4.70 -4.42 0.11
CA THR A 158 -3.59 -4.92 -0.72
C THR A 158 -4.09 -5.92 -1.77
N TYR A 159 -5.07 -6.74 -1.43
CA TYR A 159 -5.72 -7.68 -2.35
C TYR A 159 -6.64 -6.96 -3.34
N LEU A 160 -7.45 -6.03 -2.83
CA LEU A 160 -8.38 -5.26 -3.66
C LEU A 160 -7.64 -4.43 -4.73
N ASP A 161 -6.60 -3.70 -4.33
CA ASP A 161 -5.82 -2.88 -5.25
C ASP A 161 -5.07 -3.75 -6.27
N LEU A 162 -4.60 -4.95 -5.88
CA LEU A 162 -4.00 -5.89 -6.82
C LEU A 162 -5.02 -6.37 -7.86
N VAL A 163 -6.21 -6.81 -7.43
CA VAL A 163 -7.25 -7.27 -8.35
C VAL A 163 -7.67 -6.15 -9.29
N ARG A 164 -7.92 -4.95 -8.78
CA ARG A 164 -8.25 -3.79 -9.61
C ARG A 164 -7.15 -3.43 -10.61
N ALA A 165 -5.88 -3.55 -10.21
CA ALA A 165 -4.75 -3.30 -11.11
C ALA A 165 -4.70 -4.32 -12.27
N LEU A 166 -5.11 -5.56 -12.03
CA LEU A 166 -5.18 -6.61 -13.05
C LEU A 166 -6.37 -6.43 -14.00
N GLU A 167 -7.48 -5.85 -13.54
CA GLU A 167 -8.66 -5.56 -14.37
C GLU A 167 -8.48 -4.36 -15.30
N ILE A 168 -7.44 -3.54 -15.12
CA ILE A 168 -7.19 -2.40 -16.00
C ILE A 168 -6.81 -2.92 -17.39
N PRO A 169 -7.63 -2.62 -18.45
CA PRO A 169 -7.30 -3.03 -19.82
C PRO A 169 -5.92 -2.52 -20.23
N SER A 170 -5.19 -3.33 -20.98
CA SER A 170 -3.86 -2.98 -21.51
C SER A 170 -3.91 -1.62 -22.21
N LYS A 171 -3.27 -0.59 -21.63
CA LYS A 171 -3.24 0.74 -22.23
C LYS A 171 -2.50 0.68 -23.58
N LYS A 172 -3.11 1.28 -24.61
CA LYS A 172 -2.43 1.48 -25.92
C LYS A 172 -1.51 2.70 -25.80
N GLY A 173 -0.30 2.66 -26.40
CA GLY A 173 0.63 3.78 -26.45
C GLY A 173 2.05 3.47 -25.96
N LYS A 174 2.83 4.51 -25.63
CA LYS A 174 4.24 4.36 -25.19
C LYS A 174 4.44 3.44 -23.99
N ASN A 175 3.50 3.42 -23.07
CA ASN A 175 3.53 2.52 -21.90
C ASN A 175 3.28 1.05 -22.27
N PHE A 176 2.67 0.80 -23.43
CA PHE A 176 2.45 -0.56 -23.94
C PHE A 176 3.76 -1.26 -24.34
N GLN A 177 4.75 -0.52 -24.88
CA GLN A 177 6.04 -1.11 -25.24
C GLN A 177 6.81 -1.64 -24.04
N ALA A 178 6.93 -0.84 -22.97
CA ALA A 178 7.61 -1.26 -21.74
C ALA A 178 6.90 -2.47 -21.10
N PHE A 179 5.56 -2.49 -21.14
CA PHE A 179 4.75 -3.62 -20.67
C PHE A 179 4.95 -4.87 -21.56
N ALA A 180 4.99 -4.70 -22.87
CA ALA A 180 5.21 -5.79 -23.81
C ALA A 180 6.59 -6.43 -23.64
N GLU A 181 7.64 -5.64 -23.44
CA GLU A 181 8.99 -6.13 -23.11
C GLU A 181 9.03 -6.91 -21.80
N GLY A 182 8.39 -6.38 -20.73
CA GLY A 182 8.25 -7.06 -19.46
C GLY A 182 7.52 -8.39 -19.57
N ARG A 183 6.44 -8.43 -20.35
CA ARG A 183 5.64 -9.64 -20.62
C ARG A 183 6.46 -10.67 -21.39
N THR A 184 7.24 -10.27 -22.40
CA THR A 184 8.11 -11.17 -23.15
C THR A 184 9.16 -11.79 -22.24
N ARG A 185 9.85 -10.99 -21.42
CA ARG A 185 10.83 -11.50 -20.45
C ARG A 185 10.22 -12.45 -19.43
N LEU A 186 9.00 -12.15 -18.95
CA LEU A 186 8.29 -13.02 -18.02
C LEU A 186 7.91 -14.34 -18.67
N SER A 187 7.44 -14.32 -19.93
CA SER A 187 7.10 -15.51 -20.70
C SER A 187 8.32 -16.40 -20.96
N GLU A 188 9.48 -15.81 -21.25
CA GLU A 188 10.74 -16.53 -21.38
C GLU A 188 11.14 -17.21 -20.05
N LEU A 189 11.02 -16.51 -18.93
CA LEU A 189 11.40 -16.98 -17.59
C LEU A 189 10.47 -18.09 -17.09
N LEU A 190 9.19 -18.01 -17.40
CA LEU A 190 8.17 -18.97 -16.98
C LEU A 190 7.97 -20.12 -17.98
N HIS A 191 8.64 -20.06 -19.15
CA HIS A 191 8.41 -20.98 -20.28
C HIS A 191 6.92 -21.10 -20.65
N GLY A 192 6.18 -19.98 -20.58
CA GLY A 192 4.74 -19.93 -20.85
C GLY A 192 4.24 -18.52 -21.06
N VAL A 193 2.96 -18.40 -21.42
CA VAL A 193 2.28 -17.10 -21.59
C VAL A 193 1.42 -16.83 -20.36
N VAL A 194 1.57 -15.65 -19.78
CA VAL A 194 0.66 -15.16 -18.73
C VAL A 194 -0.37 -14.26 -19.40
N ASP A 195 -1.63 -14.67 -19.33
CA ASP A 195 -2.76 -13.89 -19.82
C ASP A 195 -3.88 -13.91 -18.78
N PHE A 196 -4.70 -12.88 -18.75
CA PHE A 196 -5.85 -12.78 -17.87
C PHE A 196 -7.12 -13.07 -18.68
N ASP A 197 -7.82 -14.15 -18.37
CA ASP A 197 -9.11 -14.44 -19.00
C ASP A 197 -10.23 -13.71 -18.25
N GLU A 198 -10.74 -12.62 -18.87
CA GLU A 198 -11.85 -11.84 -18.33
C GLU A 198 -13.14 -12.66 -18.10
N LYS A 199 -13.34 -13.77 -18.83
CA LYS A 199 -14.56 -14.60 -18.72
C LYS A 199 -14.51 -15.50 -17.51
N THR A 200 -13.38 -16.11 -17.23
CA THR A 200 -13.20 -17.04 -16.11
C THR A 200 -12.66 -16.34 -14.86
N GLY A 201 -12.02 -15.17 -15.02
CA GLY A 201 -11.32 -14.47 -13.94
C GLY A 201 -10.05 -15.18 -13.50
N GLN A 202 -9.44 -15.94 -14.41
CA GLN A 202 -8.18 -16.68 -14.20
C GLN A 202 -7.10 -16.17 -15.16
#